data_973156b67e357f92f8aaa7b0e044905a
#
_entry.id   973156b67e357f92f8aaa7b0e044905a
#
_cell.length_a   1.000
_cell.length_b   1.000
_cell.length_c   1.000
_cell.angle_alpha   90.00
_cell.angle_beta   90.00
_cell.angle_gamma   90.00
#
_symmetry.space_group_name_H-M   'P 1'
#
loop_
_entity.id
_entity.type
_entity.pdbx_description
1 polymer ?
#
loop_
_entity_poly.entity_id
_entity_poly.type
_entity_poly.pdbx_seq_one_letter_code
_entity_poly.pdbx_strand_id
1 'polypeptide(L)'
;MIKDNQKVFNRLLVIIDALITAVSFVLAYYIKFYILNDGPGIGVLPVQDYYMLLPFIVPGYMFLYYRCSVYSPKRTVRRRHEIYSILQANTIGLAALIIILYMIIREINFSRSVMAIFYVLNVFLTSVFRIIMRKALRSIRKKGYNLKHILLVGYSRAAEEYIDRILSNPQWGYVVCGILDEHIPGGTTYKGVKVLGTLGNLEYILPENKLDEIAITLSLKDYDYLEGVVDICEKSGVHTKFIPDYSSLIPSRPYTEDLMGLPVINIRYVPLTNTGNMVIKRAMDIVGSIFGIIITSPIMLISAILVKLSSPGPVIFKQERVGLHNKPFYMYKFRSMAMQTAAEEKKGWTVRNDPRVTGIGKVLRRTSIDELPQLFNILKGDMSLVGPRPERPQFVEKFKEEIPRYMVKHQVRPGLTGWAQGNGFRGGSPLKKRIEYDIYYIENWTIGFDIKIILMTFFTGFINKNAY
;
A
#
# COMPACT_ATOMS: atom_id res chain seq x y z
N MET A 1 -34.89 -4.32 4.57
CA MET A 1 -35.01 -2.98 5.19
C MET A 1 -33.80 -2.07 4.96
N ILE A 2 -32.60 -2.29 5.53
CA ILE A 2 -31.44 -1.38 5.28
C ILE A 2 -30.92 -1.52 3.84
N LYS A 3 -30.98 -2.72 3.28
CA LYS A 3 -30.59 -3.07 1.92
C LYS A 3 -31.41 -2.28 0.89
N ASP A 4 -32.73 -2.27 1.07
CA ASP A 4 -33.68 -1.65 0.13
C ASP A 4 -33.71 -0.13 0.29
N ASN A 5 -33.32 0.40 1.46
CA ASN A 5 -33.36 1.81 1.80
C ASN A 5 -31.96 2.42 2.05
N GLN A 6 -30.98 2.05 1.22
CA GLN A 6 -29.61 2.57 1.34
C GLN A 6 -29.56 4.11 1.32
N LYS A 7 -30.44 4.75 0.51
CA LYS A 7 -30.56 6.22 0.45
C LYS A 7 -31.02 6.81 1.78
N VAL A 8 -32.02 6.21 2.43
CA VAL A 8 -32.52 6.64 3.74
C VAL A 8 -31.45 6.47 4.81
N PHE A 9 -30.75 5.34 4.80
CA PHE A 9 -29.65 5.09 5.71
C PHE A 9 -28.53 6.11 5.56
N ASN A 10 -28.13 6.45 4.32
CA ASN A 10 -27.13 7.48 4.08
C ASN A 10 -27.59 8.88 4.54
N ARG A 11 -28.89 9.22 4.37
CA ARG A 11 -29.44 10.49 4.91
C ARG A 11 -29.36 10.54 6.44
N LEU A 12 -29.68 9.44 7.12
CA LEU A 12 -29.56 9.36 8.58
C LEU A 12 -28.11 9.55 9.02
N LEU A 13 -27.15 8.97 8.30
CA LEU A 13 -25.72 9.18 8.57
C LEU A 13 -25.31 10.66 8.46
N VAL A 14 -25.78 11.35 7.43
CA VAL A 14 -25.50 12.78 7.24
C VAL A 14 -26.07 13.59 8.41
N ILE A 15 -27.30 13.31 8.85
CA ILE A 15 -27.93 14.00 9.98
C ILE A 15 -27.13 13.76 11.29
N ILE A 16 -26.71 12.54 11.53
CA ILE A 16 -25.93 12.22 12.73
C ILE A 16 -24.56 12.88 12.70
N ASP A 17 -23.87 12.87 11.55
CA ASP A 17 -22.59 13.55 11.41
C ASP A 17 -22.73 15.08 11.58
N ALA A 18 -23.82 15.65 11.08
CA ALA A 18 -24.16 17.06 11.31
C ALA A 18 -24.34 17.40 12.79
N LEU A 19 -25.06 16.55 13.52
CA LEU A 19 -25.22 16.68 14.96
C LEU A 19 -23.89 16.52 15.72
N ILE A 20 -23.09 15.51 15.35
CA ILE A 20 -21.75 15.31 15.95
C ILE A 20 -20.87 16.53 15.71
N THR A 21 -20.87 17.10 14.50
CA THR A 21 -20.08 18.28 14.17
C THR A 21 -20.52 19.51 14.97
N ALA A 22 -21.84 19.74 15.08
CA ALA A 22 -22.40 20.83 15.87
C ALA A 22 -22.06 20.67 17.36
N VAL A 23 -22.31 19.49 17.92
CA VAL A 23 -22.02 19.18 19.33
C VAL A 23 -20.51 19.31 19.61
N SER A 24 -19.66 18.80 18.73
CA SER A 24 -18.20 18.91 18.88
C SER A 24 -17.73 20.37 18.93
N PHE A 25 -18.34 21.23 18.11
CA PHE A 25 -17.97 22.63 18.07
C PHE A 25 -18.40 23.37 19.34
N VAL A 26 -19.63 23.14 19.79
CA VAL A 26 -20.15 23.72 21.03
C VAL A 26 -19.37 23.20 22.24
N LEU A 27 -19.13 21.89 22.34
CA LEU A 27 -18.34 21.30 23.42
C LEU A 27 -16.91 21.84 23.47
N ALA A 28 -16.30 22.12 22.31
CA ALA A 28 -14.95 22.69 22.25
C ALA A 28 -14.90 24.07 22.92
N TYR A 29 -15.95 24.90 22.76
CA TYR A 29 -16.08 26.17 23.47
C TYR A 29 -16.15 25.96 24.98
N TYR A 30 -17.07 25.11 25.45
CA TYR A 30 -17.25 24.86 26.89
C TYR A 30 -16.00 24.25 27.52
N ILE A 31 -15.35 23.30 26.86
CA ILE A 31 -14.10 22.71 27.38
C ILE A 31 -13.03 23.79 27.52
N LYS A 32 -12.86 24.67 26.53
CA LYS A 32 -11.83 25.70 26.58
C LYS A 32 -12.09 26.72 27.69
N PHE A 33 -13.31 27.22 27.82
CA PHE A 33 -13.57 28.37 28.68
C PHE A 33 -14.06 28.01 30.08
N TYR A 34 -14.71 26.87 30.27
CA TYR A 34 -15.24 26.47 31.58
C TYR A 34 -14.48 25.32 32.26
N ILE A 35 -13.81 24.46 31.47
CA ILE A 35 -13.04 23.36 32.07
C ILE A 35 -11.55 23.70 32.19
N LEU A 36 -10.97 24.37 31.16
CA LEU A 36 -9.54 24.68 31.14
C LEU A 36 -9.22 26.09 31.68
N ASN A 37 -10.14 27.03 31.73
CA ASN A 37 -9.93 28.44 32.08
C ASN A 37 -11.01 28.98 33.01
N ASP A 38 -11.50 28.33 34.00
CA ASP A 38 -12.42 28.84 35.05
C ASP A 38 -13.45 29.90 34.63
N GLY A 39 -13.88 29.90 33.38
CA GLY A 39 -14.83 30.85 32.78
C GLY A 39 -14.26 31.77 31.70
N PRO A 40 -15.13 32.44 30.92
CA PRO A 40 -14.71 33.40 29.91
C PRO A 40 -14.21 34.69 30.60
N GLY A 41 -12.92 34.99 30.43
CA GLY A 41 -12.32 36.23 30.91
C GLY A 41 -12.71 37.45 30.09
N ILE A 42 -12.28 38.66 30.53
CA ILE A 42 -12.50 39.92 29.81
C ILE A 42 -11.87 39.83 28.42
N GLY A 43 -12.63 40.22 27.37
CA GLY A 43 -12.19 40.22 25.96
C GLY A 43 -12.37 38.86 25.24
N VAL A 44 -13.02 37.89 25.85
CA VAL A 44 -13.41 36.62 25.19
C VAL A 44 -14.76 36.83 24.48
N LEU A 45 -14.85 36.32 23.26
CA LEU A 45 -16.10 36.36 22.48
C LEU A 45 -17.18 35.53 23.19
N PRO A 46 -18.42 36.08 23.26
CA PRO A 46 -19.54 35.33 23.83
C PRO A 46 -19.88 34.10 23.02
N VAL A 47 -20.50 33.11 23.65
CA VAL A 47 -20.89 31.85 23.01
C VAL A 47 -21.80 32.04 21.80
N GLN A 48 -22.57 33.13 21.79
CA GLN A 48 -23.49 33.49 20.68
C GLN A 48 -22.75 33.67 19.35
N ASP A 49 -21.56 34.29 19.36
CA ASP A 49 -20.74 34.48 18.16
C ASP A 49 -20.24 33.11 17.58
N TYR A 50 -19.98 32.17 18.47
CA TYR A 50 -19.64 30.80 18.02
C TYR A 50 -20.87 30.08 17.45
N TYR A 51 -22.06 30.28 18.00
CA TYR A 51 -23.29 29.70 17.42
C TYR A 51 -23.60 30.22 16.03
N MET A 52 -23.28 31.48 15.73
CA MET A 52 -23.46 32.09 14.39
C MET A 52 -22.61 31.42 13.32
N LEU A 53 -21.55 30.71 13.70
CA LEU A 53 -20.72 29.92 12.75
C LEU A 53 -21.30 28.56 12.39
N LEU A 54 -22.19 27.99 13.23
CA LEU A 54 -22.73 26.65 13.00
C LEU A 54 -23.45 26.47 11.66
N PRO A 55 -24.29 27.42 11.17
CA PRO A 55 -24.93 27.33 9.86
C PRO A 55 -23.95 27.24 8.68
N PHE A 56 -22.70 27.64 8.86
CA PHE A 56 -21.64 27.56 7.85
C PHE A 56 -20.73 26.35 8.06
N ILE A 57 -20.34 26.08 9.30
CA ILE A 57 -19.45 24.96 9.65
C ILE A 57 -20.12 23.61 9.33
N VAL A 58 -21.35 23.39 9.77
CA VAL A 58 -22.02 22.10 9.62
C VAL A 58 -22.22 21.72 8.15
N PRO A 59 -22.81 22.56 7.28
CA PRO A 59 -22.92 22.22 5.86
C PRO A 59 -21.55 22.10 5.16
N GLY A 60 -20.58 22.93 5.53
CA GLY A 60 -19.22 22.87 5.00
C GLY A 60 -18.56 21.51 5.28
N TYR A 61 -18.66 21.02 6.51
CA TYR A 61 -18.14 19.68 6.87
C TYR A 61 -18.93 18.55 6.19
N MET A 62 -20.25 18.66 6.04
CA MET A 62 -21.05 17.66 5.32
C MET A 62 -20.63 17.60 3.85
N PHE A 63 -20.38 18.75 3.21
CA PHE A 63 -19.83 18.80 1.86
C PHE A 63 -18.44 18.14 1.77
N LEU A 64 -17.55 18.41 2.70
CA LEU A 64 -16.22 17.78 2.75
C LEU A 64 -16.32 16.27 2.97
N TYR A 65 -17.20 15.81 3.85
CA TYR A 65 -17.43 14.37 4.08
C TYR A 65 -17.95 13.68 2.81
N TYR A 66 -18.81 14.34 2.06
CA TYR A 66 -19.26 13.85 0.75
C TYR A 66 -18.10 13.78 -0.25
N ARG A 67 -17.30 14.85 -0.39
CA ARG A 67 -16.13 14.89 -1.30
C ARG A 67 -15.03 13.90 -0.94
N CYS A 68 -14.80 13.64 0.33
CA CYS A 68 -13.84 12.65 0.81
C CYS A 68 -14.43 11.22 0.87
N SER A 69 -15.57 10.97 0.22
CA SER A 69 -16.21 9.66 0.10
C SER A 69 -16.47 8.97 1.46
N VAL A 70 -16.78 9.75 2.51
CA VAL A 70 -17.12 9.22 3.84
C VAL A 70 -18.45 8.46 3.81
N TYR A 71 -19.38 8.80 2.91
CA TYR A 71 -20.70 8.17 2.77
C TYR A 71 -20.77 7.05 1.73
N SER A 72 -19.66 6.69 1.08
CA SER A 72 -19.64 5.58 0.12
C SER A 72 -19.90 4.23 0.80
N PRO A 73 -20.59 3.26 0.14
CA PRO A 73 -20.85 1.94 0.69
C PRO A 73 -19.56 1.19 1.03
N LYS A 74 -19.40 0.75 2.29
CA LYS A 74 -18.12 0.21 2.78
C LYS A 74 -18.26 -1.20 3.37
N ARG A 75 -19.01 -2.13 2.72
CA ARG A 75 -19.17 -3.52 3.23
C ARG A 75 -17.82 -4.24 3.35
N THR A 76 -16.97 -4.11 2.33
CA THR A 76 -15.68 -4.82 2.19
C THR A 76 -14.45 -3.99 2.51
N VAL A 77 -14.58 -2.65 2.58
CA VAL A 77 -13.45 -1.72 2.78
C VAL A 77 -12.86 -1.84 4.18
N ARG A 78 -11.54 -1.75 4.28
CA ARG A 78 -10.79 -1.78 5.55
C ARG A 78 -11.09 -0.54 6.40
N ARG A 79 -11.13 -0.69 7.74
CA ARG A 79 -11.37 0.42 8.70
C ARG A 79 -10.43 1.60 8.51
N ARG A 80 -9.17 1.33 8.18
CA ARG A 80 -8.13 2.36 8.03
C ARG A 80 -8.49 3.41 6.98
N HIS A 81 -9.09 3.00 5.87
CA HIS A 81 -9.51 3.94 4.81
C HIS A 81 -10.63 4.88 5.25
N GLU A 82 -11.56 4.40 6.08
CA GLU A 82 -12.65 5.22 6.59
C GLU A 82 -12.14 6.29 7.57
N ILE A 83 -11.27 5.89 8.52
CA ILE A 83 -10.63 6.80 9.46
C ILE A 83 -9.78 7.83 8.71
N TYR A 84 -9.03 7.40 7.68
CA TYR A 84 -8.23 8.30 6.85
C TYR A 84 -9.10 9.33 6.12
N SER A 85 -10.24 8.93 5.54
CA SER A 85 -11.18 9.85 4.89
C SER A 85 -11.75 10.88 5.88
N ILE A 86 -12.07 10.46 7.11
CA ILE A 86 -12.55 11.36 8.18
C ILE A 86 -11.44 12.33 8.57
N LEU A 87 -10.23 11.85 8.78
CA LEU A 87 -9.07 12.68 9.13
C LEU A 87 -8.78 13.71 8.03
N GLN A 88 -8.75 13.29 6.78
CA GLN A 88 -8.53 14.15 5.62
C GLN A 88 -9.59 15.25 5.53
N ALA A 89 -10.87 14.90 5.61
CA ALA A 89 -11.96 15.87 5.55
C ALA A 89 -11.90 16.89 6.70
N ASN A 90 -11.61 16.42 7.92
CA ASN A 90 -11.47 17.30 9.09
C ASN A 90 -10.26 18.22 8.98
N THR A 91 -9.13 17.73 8.47
CA THR A 91 -7.91 18.56 8.28
C THR A 91 -8.14 19.66 7.24
N ILE A 92 -8.79 19.33 6.12
CA ILE A 92 -9.17 20.31 5.09
C ILE A 92 -10.18 21.33 5.68
N GLY A 93 -11.17 20.84 6.43
CA GLY A 93 -12.17 21.68 7.08
C GLY A 93 -11.58 22.64 8.10
N LEU A 94 -10.65 22.18 8.93
CA LEU A 94 -9.93 23.04 9.88
C LEU A 94 -9.09 24.10 9.14
N ALA A 95 -8.37 23.72 8.10
CA ALA A 95 -7.56 24.65 7.31
C ALA A 95 -8.45 25.73 6.66
N ALA A 96 -9.57 25.32 6.05
CA ALA A 96 -10.54 26.25 5.47
C ALA A 96 -11.15 27.19 6.53
N LEU A 97 -11.51 26.65 7.70
CA LEU A 97 -12.05 27.45 8.81
C LEU A 97 -11.04 28.49 9.31
N ILE A 98 -9.78 28.10 9.47
CA ILE A 98 -8.70 29.03 9.86
C ILE A 98 -8.54 30.12 8.81
N ILE A 99 -8.51 29.79 7.52
CA ILE A 99 -8.38 30.77 6.44
C ILE A 99 -9.56 31.75 6.48
N ILE A 100 -10.80 31.26 6.59
CA ILE A 100 -11.99 32.10 6.62
C ILE A 100 -11.98 33.04 7.85
N LEU A 101 -11.73 32.50 9.04
CA LEU A 101 -11.80 33.26 10.28
C LEU A 101 -10.66 34.30 10.42
N TYR A 102 -9.45 33.96 10.02
CA TYR A 102 -8.28 34.82 10.24
C TYR A 102 -7.86 35.66 9.03
N MET A 103 -8.26 35.32 7.81
CA MET A 103 -7.91 36.05 6.60
C MET A 103 -9.08 36.88 6.07
N ILE A 104 -10.33 36.42 6.22
CA ILE A 104 -11.53 37.06 5.69
C ILE A 104 -12.25 37.85 6.80
N ILE A 105 -12.48 37.25 7.97
CA ILE A 105 -13.18 37.85 9.11
C ILE A 105 -12.14 38.41 10.10
N ARG A 106 -11.42 39.46 9.72
CA ARG A 106 -10.31 40.00 10.51
C ARG A 106 -10.74 40.71 11.80
N GLU A 107 -11.97 41.15 11.89
CA GLU A 107 -12.47 41.96 13.01
C GLU A 107 -12.79 41.17 14.27
N ILE A 108 -12.94 39.82 14.14
CA ILE A 108 -13.38 38.94 15.23
C ILE A 108 -12.29 37.94 15.56
N ASN A 109 -11.74 38.00 16.77
CA ASN A 109 -10.67 37.11 17.23
C ASN A 109 -11.22 35.81 17.87
N PHE A 110 -11.49 34.81 17.07
CA PHE A 110 -11.84 33.47 17.55
C PHE A 110 -10.65 32.75 18.20
N SER A 111 -10.91 32.00 19.28
CA SER A 111 -9.86 31.26 20.00
C SER A 111 -9.30 30.10 19.17
N ARG A 112 -7.98 30.15 18.92
CA ARG A 112 -7.24 29.05 18.25
C ARG A 112 -7.36 27.72 18.99
N SER A 113 -7.39 27.76 20.31
CA SER A 113 -7.53 26.57 21.15
C SER A 113 -8.91 25.92 20.97
N VAL A 114 -9.98 26.71 20.78
CA VAL A 114 -11.31 26.14 20.48
C VAL A 114 -11.28 25.39 19.17
N MET A 115 -10.61 25.92 18.13
CA MET A 115 -10.50 25.27 16.83
C MET A 115 -9.71 23.94 16.92
N ALA A 116 -8.62 23.93 17.71
CA ALA A 116 -7.83 22.70 17.94
C ALA A 116 -8.63 21.65 18.70
N ILE A 117 -9.34 22.05 19.77
CA ILE A 117 -10.20 21.13 20.54
C ILE A 117 -11.34 20.61 19.69
N PHE A 118 -11.99 21.47 18.90
CA PHE A 118 -13.03 21.08 17.94
C PHE A 118 -12.53 20.02 16.97
N TYR A 119 -11.37 20.23 16.36
CA TYR A 119 -10.77 19.26 15.45
C TYR A 119 -10.61 17.88 16.10
N VAL A 120 -10.00 17.86 17.29
CA VAL A 120 -9.76 16.59 18.00
C VAL A 120 -11.09 15.91 18.37
N LEU A 121 -12.04 16.65 18.91
CA LEU A 121 -13.36 16.13 19.30
C LEU A 121 -14.13 15.62 18.09
N ASN A 122 -14.17 16.36 16.99
CA ASN A 122 -14.94 15.99 15.82
C ASN A 122 -14.36 14.74 15.15
N VAL A 123 -13.03 14.65 15.00
CA VAL A 123 -12.36 13.43 14.53
C VAL A 123 -12.64 12.24 15.45
N PHE A 124 -12.53 12.43 16.77
CA PHE A 124 -12.73 11.38 17.74
C PHE A 124 -14.18 10.88 17.75
N LEU A 125 -15.14 11.76 17.93
CA LEU A 125 -16.57 11.40 18.03
C LEU A 125 -17.09 10.77 16.74
N THR A 126 -16.76 11.35 15.58
CA THR A 126 -17.13 10.77 14.29
C THR A 126 -16.50 9.40 14.08
N SER A 127 -15.23 9.22 14.44
CA SER A 127 -14.54 7.92 14.32
C SER A 127 -15.15 6.87 15.25
N VAL A 128 -15.42 7.23 16.50
CA VAL A 128 -16.07 6.34 17.49
C VAL A 128 -17.47 5.93 17.02
N PHE A 129 -18.27 6.88 16.57
CA PHE A 129 -19.59 6.59 16.02
C PHE A 129 -19.51 5.61 14.84
N ARG A 130 -18.60 5.83 13.90
CA ARG A 130 -18.39 4.92 12.75
C ARG A 130 -17.97 3.51 13.20
N ILE A 131 -17.11 3.40 14.19
CA ILE A 131 -16.68 2.10 14.73
C ILE A 131 -17.85 1.36 15.37
N ILE A 132 -18.66 2.05 16.19
CA ILE A 132 -19.83 1.47 16.86
C ILE A 132 -20.84 1.00 15.82
N MET A 133 -21.20 1.86 14.87
CA MET A 133 -22.17 1.56 13.84
C MET A 133 -21.71 0.39 12.95
N ARG A 134 -20.43 0.36 12.58
CA ARG A 134 -19.86 -0.76 11.84
C ARG A 134 -19.90 -2.06 12.62
N LYS A 135 -19.63 -2.03 13.94
CA LYS A 135 -19.76 -3.21 14.81
C LYS A 135 -21.21 -3.70 14.83
N ALA A 136 -22.18 -2.80 15.00
CA ALA A 136 -23.59 -3.14 15.01
C ALA A 136 -24.04 -3.79 13.69
N LEU A 137 -23.71 -3.15 12.54
CA LEU A 137 -24.06 -3.70 11.22
C LEU A 137 -23.41 -5.07 10.95
N ARG A 138 -22.16 -5.26 11.38
CA ARG A 138 -21.47 -6.57 11.26
C ARG A 138 -22.12 -7.63 12.12
N SER A 139 -22.53 -7.29 13.34
CA SER A 139 -23.24 -8.22 14.22
C SER A 139 -24.59 -8.63 13.65
N ILE A 140 -25.37 -7.68 13.12
CA ILE A 140 -26.65 -7.91 12.47
C ILE A 140 -26.49 -8.87 11.26
N ARG A 141 -25.46 -8.64 10.43
CA ARG A 141 -25.16 -9.50 9.26
C ARG A 141 -24.76 -10.91 9.68
N LYS A 142 -23.93 -11.07 10.72
CA LYS A 142 -23.58 -12.39 11.23
C LYS A 142 -24.78 -13.19 11.74
N LYS A 143 -25.85 -12.50 12.20
CA LYS A 143 -27.12 -13.11 12.62
C LYS A 143 -28.07 -13.44 11.43
N GLY A 144 -27.62 -13.28 10.18
CA GLY A 144 -28.40 -13.60 9.00
C GLY A 144 -29.30 -12.47 8.49
N TYR A 145 -29.23 -11.26 9.06
CA TYR A 145 -30.02 -10.13 8.58
C TYR A 145 -29.22 -9.24 7.64
N ASN A 146 -29.91 -8.50 6.76
CA ASN A 146 -29.31 -7.57 5.80
C ASN A 146 -28.27 -8.24 4.89
N LEU A 147 -28.58 -9.49 4.47
CA LEU A 147 -27.76 -10.25 3.55
C LEU A 147 -28.02 -9.83 2.11
N LYS A 148 -27.00 -9.94 1.27
CA LYS A 148 -27.08 -9.83 -0.18
C LYS A 148 -26.88 -11.21 -0.81
N HIS A 149 -27.82 -11.59 -1.65
CA HIS A 149 -27.84 -12.86 -2.36
C HIS A 149 -27.15 -12.69 -3.71
N ILE A 150 -26.15 -13.52 -3.97
CA ILE A 150 -25.31 -13.47 -5.16
C ILE A 150 -25.44 -14.79 -5.93
N LEU A 151 -25.64 -14.69 -7.23
CA LEU A 151 -25.52 -15.80 -8.16
C LEU A 151 -24.17 -15.68 -8.88
N LEU A 152 -23.44 -16.80 -8.97
CA LEU A 152 -22.21 -16.87 -9.76
C LEU A 152 -22.52 -17.47 -11.13
N VAL A 153 -21.94 -16.90 -12.18
CA VAL A 153 -22.07 -17.38 -13.56
C VAL A 153 -20.69 -17.73 -14.07
N GLY A 154 -20.42 -19.02 -14.22
CA GLY A 154 -19.14 -19.64 -14.52
C GLY A 154 -18.43 -20.20 -13.29
N TYR A 155 -18.08 -21.51 -13.35
CA TYR A 155 -17.25 -22.16 -12.34
C TYR A 155 -15.78 -22.10 -12.75
N SER A 156 -15.05 -21.22 -12.11
CA SER A 156 -13.65 -21.02 -12.39
C SER A 156 -12.86 -20.87 -11.08
N ARG A 157 -11.54 -20.75 -11.15
CA ARG A 157 -10.72 -20.41 -10.00
C ARG A 157 -11.12 -19.07 -9.37
N ALA A 158 -11.55 -18.12 -10.18
CA ALA A 158 -12.07 -16.84 -9.66
C ALA A 158 -13.36 -17.03 -8.85
N ALA A 159 -14.26 -17.95 -9.26
CA ALA A 159 -15.43 -18.33 -8.48
C ALA A 159 -15.06 -18.94 -7.13
N GLU A 160 -14.13 -19.89 -7.10
CA GLU A 160 -13.63 -20.51 -5.87
C GLU A 160 -13.03 -19.49 -4.91
N GLU A 161 -12.11 -18.63 -5.40
CA GLU A 161 -11.51 -17.55 -4.62
C GLU A 161 -12.55 -16.56 -4.08
N TYR A 162 -13.59 -16.28 -4.87
CA TYR A 162 -14.67 -15.39 -4.45
C TYR A 162 -15.50 -16.00 -3.33
N ILE A 163 -15.89 -17.29 -3.46
CA ILE A 163 -16.59 -18.05 -2.42
C ILE A 163 -15.75 -18.09 -1.14
N ASP A 164 -14.47 -18.41 -1.25
CA ASP A 164 -13.55 -18.48 -0.10
C ASP A 164 -13.45 -17.15 0.66
N ARG A 165 -13.41 -16.03 -0.07
CA ARG A 165 -13.40 -14.70 0.54
C ARG A 165 -14.71 -14.37 1.25
N ILE A 166 -15.86 -14.78 0.70
CA ILE A 166 -17.18 -14.58 1.32
C ILE A 166 -17.29 -15.43 2.59
N LEU A 167 -16.99 -16.72 2.52
CA LEU A 167 -17.08 -17.64 3.65
C LEU A 167 -16.11 -17.27 4.79
N SER A 168 -14.92 -16.77 4.45
CA SER A 168 -13.96 -16.26 5.45
C SER A 168 -14.39 -14.93 6.07
N ASN A 169 -15.38 -14.24 5.51
CA ASN A 169 -15.80 -12.91 5.96
C ASN A 169 -17.34 -12.79 6.09
N PRO A 170 -17.98 -13.59 6.95
CA PRO A 170 -19.45 -13.58 7.09
C PRO A 170 -20.01 -12.21 7.52
N GLN A 171 -19.18 -11.36 8.13
CA GLN A 171 -19.53 -9.99 8.50
C GLN A 171 -19.78 -9.05 7.30
N TRP A 172 -19.43 -9.45 6.08
CA TRP A 172 -19.77 -8.69 4.86
C TRP A 172 -21.25 -8.83 4.51
N GLY A 173 -21.87 -9.94 4.94
CA GLY A 173 -23.28 -10.21 4.71
C GLY A 173 -23.58 -10.52 3.24
N TYR A 174 -22.73 -11.30 2.60
CA TYR A 174 -22.98 -11.90 1.28
C TYR A 174 -23.29 -13.38 1.43
N VAL A 175 -24.21 -13.89 0.61
CA VAL A 175 -24.56 -15.30 0.52
C VAL A 175 -24.52 -15.68 -0.96
N VAL A 176 -23.75 -16.68 -1.30
CA VAL A 176 -23.75 -17.24 -2.66
C VAL A 176 -24.86 -18.28 -2.74
N CYS A 177 -25.87 -18.00 -3.57
CA CYS A 177 -27.06 -18.86 -3.74
C CYS A 177 -26.74 -20.11 -4.56
N GLY A 178 -25.82 -20.00 -5.51
CA GLY A 178 -25.40 -21.10 -6.37
C GLY A 178 -24.49 -20.61 -7.50
N ILE A 179 -24.10 -21.56 -8.33
CA ILE A 179 -23.24 -21.35 -9.50
C ILE A 179 -23.99 -21.89 -10.73
N LEU A 180 -23.88 -21.22 -11.85
CA LEU A 180 -24.28 -21.74 -13.18
C LEU A 180 -23.01 -21.97 -13.99
N ASP A 181 -22.93 -23.13 -14.64
CA ASP A 181 -21.77 -23.46 -15.47
C ASP A 181 -22.15 -24.41 -16.59
N GLU A 182 -21.54 -24.24 -17.77
CA GLU A 182 -21.89 -25.05 -18.96
C GLU A 182 -21.28 -26.46 -18.90
N HIS A 183 -20.10 -26.59 -18.28
CA HIS A 183 -19.29 -27.81 -18.32
C HIS A 183 -19.37 -28.64 -17.05
N ILE A 184 -19.72 -28.02 -15.92
CA ILE A 184 -19.77 -28.71 -14.62
C ILE A 184 -21.20 -29.24 -14.37
N PRO A 185 -21.34 -30.55 -14.08
CA PRO A 185 -22.62 -31.15 -13.83
C PRO A 185 -23.39 -30.49 -12.67
N GLY A 186 -24.72 -30.31 -12.87
CA GLY A 186 -25.62 -29.83 -11.82
C GLY A 186 -25.53 -30.74 -10.57
N GLY A 187 -25.57 -30.12 -9.39
CA GLY A 187 -25.43 -30.85 -8.12
C GLY A 187 -23.99 -30.93 -7.57
N THR A 188 -22.97 -30.66 -8.39
CA THR A 188 -21.58 -30.50 -7.92
C THR A 188 -21.51 -29.39 -6.86
N THR A 189 -20.73 -29.56 -5.81
CA THR A 189 -20.66 -28.59 -4.71
C THR A 189 -19.22 -28.16 -4.42
N TYR A 190 -19.04 -26.86 -4.20
CA TYR A 190 -17.80 -26.30 -3.66
C TYR A 190 -18.06 -25.61 -2.32
N LYS A 191 -17.52 -26.14 -1.23
CA LYS A 191 -17.69 -25.61 0.14
C LYS A 191 -19.16 -25.30 0.50
N GLY A 192 -20.08 -26.15 0.07
CA GLY A 192 -21.52 -26.02 0.35
C GLY A 192 -22.30 -25.19 -0.67
N VAL A 193 -21.65 -24.56 -1.63
CA VAL A 193 -22.31 -23.86 -2.75
C VAL A 193 -22.50 -24.84 -3.90
N LYS A 194 -23.75 -25.00 -4.37
CA LYS A 194 -24.10 -25.97 -5.43
C LYS A 194 -24.04 -25.33 -6.82
N VAL A 195 -23.64 -26.13 -7.82
CA VAL A 195 -23.89 -25.84 -9.22
C VAL A 195 -25.35 -26.17 -9.48
N LEU A 196 -26.13 -25.15 -9.88
CA LEU A 196 -27.60 -25.24 -10.06
C LEU A 196 -27.98 -25.76 -11.44
N GLY A 197 -27.14 -25.59 -12.43
CA GLY A 197 -27.38 -25.99 -13.82
C GLY A 197 -26.47 -25.25 -14.80
N THR A 198 -26.88 -25.24 -16.06
CA THR A 198 -26.17 -24.59 -17.16
C THR A 198 -26.42 -23.09 -17.24
N LEU A 199 -25.70 -22.40 -18.12
CA LEU A 199 -25.87 -20.96 -18.36
C LEU A 199 -27.25 -20.62 -18.87
N GLY A 200 -27.89 -21.50 -19.66
CA GLY A 200 -29.25 -21.36 -20.13
C GLY A 200 -30.33 -21.30 -19.03
N ASN A 201 -30.02 -21.82 -17.82
CA ASN A 201 -30.94 -21.72 -16.70
C ASN A 201 -30.99 -20.30 -16.10
N LEU A 202 -30.13 -19.39 -16.51
CA LEU A 202 -30.07 -18.01 -15.99
C LEU A 202 -31.40 -17.28 -16.20
N GLU A 203 -32.04 -17.42 -17.38
CA GLU A 203 -33.31 -16.78 -17.68
C GLU A 203 -34.46 -17.24 -16.76
N TYR A 204 -34.44 -18.50 -16.31
CA TYR A 204 -35.47 -19.05 -15.41
C TYR A 204 -35.23 -18.73 -13.95
N ILE A 205 -33.96 -18.66 -13.53
CA ILE A 205 -33.59 -18.41 -12.13
C ILE A 205 -33.77 -16.94 -11.75
N LEU A 206 -33.54 -16.01 -12.66
CA LEU A 206 -33.60 -14.57 -12.41
C LEU A 206 -34.98 -14.09 -11.92
N PRO A 207 -36.12 -14.48 -12.52
CA PRO A 207 -37.42 -14.05 -12.06
C PRO A 207 -37.85 -14.68 -10.73
N GLU A 208 -37.44 -15.93 -10.46
CA GLU A 208 -37.87 -16.70 -9.29
C GLU A 208 -37.12 -16.34 -8.01
N ASN A 209 -35.90 -15.87 -8.11
CA ASN A 209 -35.04 -15.60 -6.97
C ASN A 209 -34.85 -14.11 -6.74
N LYS A 210 -35.00 -13.67 -5.49
CA LYS A 210 -34.67 -12.30 -5.06
C LYS A 210 -33.15 -12.11 -5.00
N LEU A 211 -32.48 -12.11 -6.14
CA LEU A 211 -31.07 -11.88 -6.27
C LEU A 211 -30.75 -10.38 -6.16
N ASP A 212 -29.65 -10.08 -5.49
CA ASP A 212 -29.17 -8.71 -5.34
C ASP A 212 -28.04 -8.39 -6.29
N GLU A 213 -27.22 -9.40 -6.60
CA GLU A 213 -26.06 -9.24 -7.45
C GLU A 213 -25.82 -10.52 -8.26
N ILE A 214 -25.37 -10.35 -9.49
CA ILE A 214 -24.82 -11.42 -10.32
C ILE A 214 -23.31 -11.16 -10.44
N ALA A 215 -22.50 -12.19 -10.23
CA ALA A 215 -21.07 -12.11 -10.48
C ALA A 215 -20.69 -13.09 -11.60
N ILE A 216 -20.27 -12.55 -12.72
CA ILE A 216 -19.77 -13.32 -13.86
C ILE A 216 -18.33 -13.72 -13.55
N THR A 217 -18.09 -15.02 -13.44
CA THR A 217 -16.81 -15.64 -13.08
C THR A 217 -16.40 -16.70 -14.09
N LEU A 218 -16.76 -16.49 -15.36
CA LEU A 218 -16.42 -17.40 -16.46
C LEU A 218 -14.90 -17.63 -16.53
N SER A 219 -14.52 -18.85 -16.89
CA SER A 219 -13.12 -19.13 -17.21
C SER A 219 -12.73 -18.43 -18.53
N LEU A 220 -11.45 -18.15 -18.73
CA LEU A 220 -10.98 -17.50 -19.97
C LEU A 220 -11.34 -18.28 -21.24
N LYS A 221 -11.56 -19.59 -21.12
CA LYS A 221 -11.96 -20.45 -22.24
C LYS A 221 -13.41 -20.27 -22.64
N ASP A 222 -14.23 -19.80 -21.70
CA ASP A 222 -15.69 -19.71 -21.86
C ASP A 222 -16.14 -18.27 -22.16
N TYR A 223 -15.20 -17.40 -22.56
CA TYR A 223 -15.55 -16.01 -22.89
C TYR A 223 -16.43 -15.87 -24.13
N ASP A 224 -16.54 -16.88 -24.95
CA ASP A 224 -17.51 -16.92 -26.07
C ASP A 224 -18.97 -16.83 -25.59
N TYR A 225 -19.26 -17.29 -24.36
CA TYR A 225 -20.58 -17.15 -23.73
C TYR A 225 -20.83 -15.78 -23.08
N LEU A 226 -19.79 -14.93 -22.94
CA LEU A 226 -19.85 -13.71 -22.15
C LEU A 226 -20.91 -12.72 -22.68
N GLU A 227 -21.00 -12.55 -24.00
CA GLU A 227 -21.92 -11.60 -24.62
C GLU A 227 -23.37 -12.01 -24.31
N GLY A 228 -23.74 -13.30 -24.50
CA GLY A 228 -25.06 -13.82 -24.20
C GLY A 228 -25.42 -13.71 -22.71
N VAL A 229 -24.49 -14.02 -21.83
CA VAL A 229 -24.69 -13.91 -20.38
C VAL A 229 -24.92 -12.44 -19.97
N VAL A 230 -24.14 -11.50 -20.51
CA VAL A 230 -24.29 -10.07 -20.22
C VAL A 230 -25.68 -9.58 -20.71
N ASP A 231 -26.11 -9.95 -21.91
CA ASP A 231 -27.42 -9.56 -22.46
C ASP A 231 -28.56 -10.02 -21.54
N ILE A 232 -28.54 -11.25 -21.06
CA ILE A 232 -29.55 -11.78 -20.13
C ILE A 232 -29.50 -11.03 -18.79
N CYS A 233 -28.31 -10.76 -18.27
CA CYS A 233 -28.12 -10.02 -17.02
C CYS A 233 -28.67 -8.58 -17.13
N GLU A 234 -28.37 -7.87 -18.21
CA GLU A 234 -28.85 -6.50 -18.46
C GLU A 234 -30.38 -6.46 -18.54
N LYS A 235 -31.00 -7.42 -19.24
CA LYS A 235 -32.46 -7.53 -19.32
C LYS A 235 -33.11 -7.77 -17.96
N SER A 236 -32.43 -8.42 -17.04
CA SER A 236 -32.94 -8.69 -15.69
C SER A 236 -32.97 -7.46 -14.76
N GLY A 237 -32.19 -6.44 -15.05
CA GLY A 237 -31.98 -5.26 -14.18
C GLY A 237 -31.29 -5.56 -12.86
N VAL A 238 -30.79 -6.78 -12.61
CA VAL A 238 -30.02 -7.15 -11.43
C VAL A 238 -28.60 -6.60 -11.56
N HIS A 239 -28.06 -6.03 -10.48
CA HIS A 239 -26.69 -5.49 -10.48
C HIS A 239 -25.66 -6.56 -10.81
N THR A 240 -25.05 -6.44 -11.99
CA THR A 240 -24.09 -7.41 -12.52
C THR A 240 -22.68 -6.88 -12.38
N LYS A 241 -21.73 -7.74 -12.02
CA LYS A 241 -20.30 -7.46 -11.97
C LYS A 241 -19.52 -8.58 -12.63
N PHE A 242 -18.42 -8.22 -13.26
CA PHE A 242 -17.51 -9.15 -13.89
C PHE A 242 -16.27 -9.35 -13.03
N ILE A 243 -15.90 -10.60 -12.77
CA ILE A 243 -14.71 -11.00 -12.02
C ILE A 243 -13.88 -11.90 -12.95
N PRO A 244 -12.91 -11.33 -13.66
CA PRO A 244 -12.15 -12.08 -14.65
C PRO A 244 -11.23 -13.13 -13.99
N ASP A 245 -11.17 -14.32 -14.58
CA ASP A 245 -10.33 -15.44 -14.12
C ASP A 245 -8.91 -15.35 -14.69
N TYR A 246 -8.14 -14.38 -14.22
CA TYR A 246 -6.72 -14.22 -14.62
C TYR A 246 -5.73 -14.62 -13.51
N SER A 247 -6.19 -15.07 -12.35
CA SER A 247 -5.32 -15.36 -11.19
C SER A 247 -4.31 -16.48 -11.46
N SER A 248 -4.62 -17.39 -12.38
CA SER A 248 -3.72 -18.44 -12.85
C SER A 248 -2.60 -17.90 -13.77
N LEU A 249 -2.88 -16.84 -14.52
CA LEU A 249 -1.96 -16.24 -15.51
C LEU A 249 -1.15 -15.09 -14.92
N ILE A 250 -1.75 -14.32 -14.00
CA ILE A 250 -1.14 -13.15 -13.39
C ILE A 250 -0.79 -13.46 -11.93
N PRO A 251 0.43 -13.95 -11.65
CA PRO A 251 0.85 -14.36 -10.31
C PRO A 251 1.24 -13.19 -9.39
N SER A 252 0.87 -11.97 -9.72
CA SER A 252 1.11 -10.75 -8.95
C SER A 252 -0.21 -10.10 -8.54
N ARG A 253 -0.16 -8.96 -7.89
CA ARG A 253 -1.37 -8.19 -7.55
C ARG A 253 -1.72 -7.25 -8.69
N PRO A 254 -2.62 -7.63 -9.59
CA PRO A 254 -3.09 -6.74 -10.63
C PRO A 254 -3.89 -5.58 -10.02
N TYR A 255 -3.91 -4.47 -10.72
CA TYR A 255 -4.80 -3.36 -10.40
C TYR A 255 -5.48 -2.85 -11.66
N THR A 256 -6.70 -2.34 -11.50
CA THR A 256 -7.48 -1.77 -12.58
C THR A 256 -7.30 -0.25 -12.61
N GLU A 257 -7.19 0.27 -13.80
CA GLU A 257 -7.07 1.68 -14.11
C GLU A 257 -8.11 2.00 -15.18
N ASP A 258 -8.66 3.19 -15.15
CA ASP A 258 -9.61 3.67 -16.16
C ASP A 258 -8.88 4.61 -17.13
N LEU A 259 -8.76 4.19 -18.36
CA LEU A 259 -8.23 5.03 -19.44
C LEU A 259 -9.39 5.60 -20.26
N MET A 260 -9.96 6.70 -19.80
CA MET A 260 -11.07 7.41 -20.46
C MET A 260 -12.27 6.50 -20.79
N GLY A 261 -12.65 5.64 -19.86
CA GLY A 261 -13.75 4.67 -20.02
C GLY A 261 -13.30 3.27 -20.45
N LEU A 262 -12.03 3.07 -20.80
CA LEU A 262 -11.46 1.75 -21.07
C LEU A 262 -10.85 1.16 -19.78
N PRO A 263 -11.40 0.06 -19.24
CA PRO A 263 -10.84 -0.60 -18.08
C PRO A 263 -9.53 -1.32 -18.45
N VAL A 264 -8.41 -0.87 -17.92
CA VAL A 264 -7.09 -1.47 -18.13
C VAL A 264 -6.70 -2.27 -16.90
N ILE A 265 -6.34 -3.54 -17.08
CA ILE A 265 -5.83 -4.40 -16.01
C ILE A 265 -4.31 -4.44 -16.09
N ASN A 266 -3.67 -3.73 -15.19
CA ASN A 266 -2.22 -3.77 -15.07
C ASN A 266 -1.79 -5.05 -14.34
N ILE A 267 -0.86 -5.81 -14.95
CA ILE A 267 -0.41 -7.11 -14.46
C ILE A 267 0.21 -7.01 -13.06
N ARG A 268 0.83 -5.87 -12.74
CA ARG A 268 1.54 -5.68 -11.47
C ARG A 268 1.41 -4.26 -10.95
N TYR A 269 1.14 -4.15 -9.67
CA TYR A 269 1.23 -2.88 -8.94
C TYR A 269 2.62 -2.72 -8.33
N VAL A 270 3.32 -1.67 -8.72
CA VAL A 270 4.59 -1.25 -8.12
C VAL A 270 4.39 0.13 -7.48
N PRO A 271 4.30 0.25 -6.15
CA PRO A 271 4.03 1.53 -5.49
C PRO A 271 5.01 2.65 -5.88
N LEU A 272 6.27 2.30 -6.21
CA LEU A 272 7.31 3.25 -6.59
C LEU A 272 7.21 3.77 -8.03
N THR A 273 6.25 3.32 -8.85
CA THR A 273 5.93 3.96 -10.14
C THR A 273 5.04 5.19 -9.96
N ASN A 274 4.35 5.30 -8.82
CA ASN A 274 3.60 6.52 -8.50
C ASN A 274 4.55 7.68 -8.23
N THR A 275 4.34 8.81 -8.91
CA THR A 275 5.21 9.99 -8.85
C THR A 275 5.39 10.52 -7.43
N GLY A 276 4.31 10.58 -6.62
CA GLY A 276 4.38 11.03 -5.22
C GLY A 276 5.28 10.14 -4.37
N ASN A 277 5.12 8.82 -4.48
CA ASN A 277 5.95 7.85 -3.78
C ASN A 277 7.42 7.92 -4.22
N MET A 278 7.64 8.10 -5.52
CA MET A 278 8.99 8.22 -6.10
C MET A 278 9.71 9.47 -5.58
N VAL A 279 9.01 10.61 -5.49
CA VAL A 279 9.57 11.86 -4.94
C VAL A 279 9.91 11.71 -3.46
N ILE A 280 8.99 11.18 -2.66
CA ILE A 280 9.21 10.94 -1.22
C ILE A 280 10.38 9.97 -1.01
N LYS A 281 10.41 8.87 -1.76
CA LYS A 281 11.51 7.90 -1.72
C LYS A 281 12.85 8.57 -2.04
N ARG A 282 12.89 9.39 -3.09
CA ARG A 282 14.10 10.11 -3.50
C ARG A 282 14.56 11.11 -2.45
N ALA A 283 13.64 11.85 -1.84
CA ALA A 283 13.96 12.76 -0.74
C ALA A 283 14.57 12.01 0.46
N MET A 284 13.99 10.88 0.86
CA MET A 284 14.53 10.02 1.91
C MET A 284 15.94 9.51 1.56
N ASP A 285 16.17 9.09 0.33
CA ASP A 285 17.46 8.60 -0.14
C ASP A 285 18.52 9.71 -0.09
N ILE A 286 18.20 10.93 -0.52
CA ILE A 286 19.11 12.09 -0.47
C ILE A 286 19.43 12.46 0.99
N VAL A 287 18.41 12.68 1.82
CA VAL A 287 18.60 13.07 3.21
C VAL A 287 19.39 12.00 3.96
N GLY A 288 19.02 10.74 3.81
CA GLY A 288 19.69 9.63 4.48
C GLY A 288 21.12 9.40 3.98
N SER A 289 21.40 9.59 2.69
CA SER A 289 22.77 9.48 2.17
C SER A 289 23.68 10.63 2.60
N ILE A 290 23.17 11.86 2.64
CA ILE A 290 23.94 13.02 3.18
C ILE A 290 24.27 12.78 4.66
N PHE A 291 23.26 12.40 5.45
CA PHE A 291 23.45 12.09 6.87
C PHE A 291 24.44 10.94 7.07
N GLY A 292 24.30 9.88 6.27
CA GLY A 292 25.22 8.74 6.26
C GLY A 292 26.66 9.15 5.92
N ILE A 293 26.86 9.97 4.88
CA ILE A 293 28.19 10.47 4.48
C ILE A 293 28.81 11.31 5.60
N ILE A 294 28.06 12.24 6.19
CA ILE A 294 28.57 13.09 7.29
C ILE A 294 29.03 12.24 8.47
N ILE A 295 28.21 11.29 8.93
CA ILE A 295 28.56 10.45 10.09
C ILE A 295 29.72 9.51 9.79
N THR A 296 29.75 8.92 8.58
CA THR A 296 30.77 7.93 8.24
C THR A 296 32.04 8.53 7.62
N SER A 297 32.09 9.85 7.36
CA SER A 297 33.22 10.52 6.72
C SER A 297 34.56 10.29 7.45
N PRO A 298 34.67 10.32 8.79
CA PRO A 298 35.95 10.02 9.47
C PRO A 298 36.39 8.57 9.21
N ILE A 299 35.44 7.62 9.25
CA ILE A 299 35.73 6.20 9.00
C ILE A 299 36.14 6.01 7.55
N MET A 300 35.46 6.68 6.62
CA MET A 300 35.77 6.61 5.19
C MET A 300 37.17 7.18 4.90
N LEU A 301 37.54 8.29 5.53
CA LEU A 301 38.89 8.89 5.38
C LEU A 301 40.00 7.96 5.89
N ILE A 302 39.83 7.42 7.08
CA ILE A 302 40.77 6.43 7.64
C ILE A 302 40.87 5.21 6.74
N SER A 303 39.74 4.67 6.30
CA SER A 303 39.70 3.51 5.41
C SER A 303 40.39 3.79 4.06
N ALA A 304 40.23 5.00 3.50
CA ALA A 304 40.90 5.41 2.29
C ALA A 304 42.44 5.41 2.42
N ILE A 305 42.93 5.94 3.53
CA ILE A 305 44.38 5.97 3.86
C ILE A 305 44.90 4.54 4.00
N LEU A 306 44.22 3.69 4.79
CA LEU A 306 44.62 2.30 5.03
C LEU A 306 44.63 1.47 3.72
N VAL A 307 43.62 1.63 2.87
CA VAL A 307 43.58 0.98 1.57
C VAL A 307 44.73 1.42 0.67
N LYS A 308 45.08 2.73 0.69
CA LYS A 308 46.17 3.25 -0.13
C LYS A 308 47.53 2.72 0.32
N LEU A 309 47.71 2.56 1.64
CA LEU A 309 48.94 2.02 2.22
C LEU A 309 49.06 0.49 2.06
N SER A 310 47.94 -0.25 1.97
CA SER A 310 47.96 -1.70 1.94
C SER A 310 48.38 -2.30 0.58
N SER A 311 48.16 -1.59 -0.50
CA SER A 311 48.50 -2.09 -1.86
C SER A 311 48.50 -0.95 -2.89
N PRO A 312 49.30 -1.04 -3.99
CA PRO A 312 49.31 -0.05 -5.06
C PRO A 312 48.00 -0.03 -5.84
N GLY A 313 47.55 1.17 -6.29
CA GLY A 313 46.37 1.34 -7.11
C GLY A 313 45.32 2.31 -6.55
N PRO A 314 44.12 2.42 -7.17
CA PRO A 314 43.05 3.34 -6.76
C PRO A 314 42.40 2.90 -5.43
N VAL A 315 42.00 3.85 -4.60
CA VAL A 315 41.32 3.61 -3.32
C VAL A 315 39.90 3.05 -3.56
N ILE A 316 39.22 3.61 -4.54
CA ILE A 316 37.85 3.23 -4.90
C ILE A 316 37.89 2.24 -6.06
N PHE A 317 37.28 1.09 -5.84
CA PHE A 317 36.99 0.09 -6.85
C PHE A 317 35.63 0.39 -7.47
N LYS A 318 35.57 0.37 -8.81
CA LYS A 318 34.34 0.60 -9.59
C LYS A 318 33.97 -0.69 -10.27
N GLN A 319 32.74 -1.14 -10.08
CA GLN A 319 32.24 -2.35 -10.71
C GLN A 319 30.90 -2.10 -11.40
N GLU A 320 30.81 -2.50 -12.65
CA GLU A 320 29.57 -2.37 -13.41
C GLU A 320 28.47 -3.28 -12.84
N ARG A 321 27.30 -2.69 -12.67
CA ARG A 321 26.08 -3.33 -12.17
C ARG A 321 24.87 -2.89 -12.97
N VAL A 322 23.82 -3.70 -12.94
CA VAL A 322 22.52 -3.37 -13.56
C VAL A 322 21.63 -2.68 -12.55
N GLY A 323 21.12 -1.51 -12.93
CA GLY A 323 20.26 -0.66 -12.13
C GLY A 323 18.82 -0.56 -12.63
N LEU A 324 18.19 0.58 -12.32
CA LEU A 324 16.83 0.91 -12.72
C LEU A 324 16.65 0.83 -14.25
N HIS A 325 15.55 0.20 -14.69
CA HIS A 325 15.23 0.01 -16.12
C HIS A 325 16.37 -0.64 -16.93
N ASN A 326 17.07 -1.58 -16.31
CA ASN A 326 18.19 -2.32 -16.89
C ASN A 326 19.38 -1.43 -17.31
N LYS A 327 19.46 -0.18 -16.87
CA LYS A 327 20.58 0.70 -17.19
C LYS A 327 21.80 0.33 -16.37
N PRO A 328 22.97 0.13 -16.99
CA PRO A 328 24.20 -0.14 -16.26
C PRO A 328 24.67 1.10 -15.50
N PHE A 329 25.31 0.89 -14.36
CA PHE A 329 25.97 1.94 -13.58
C PHE A 329 27.20 1.38 -12.89
N TYR A 330 28.13 2.27 -12.49
CA TYR A 330 29.34 1.89 -11.76
C TYR A 330 29.10 2.02 -10.25
N MET A 331 29.05 0.87 -9.58
CA MET A 331 28.93 0.78 -8.12
C MET A 331 30.30 1.02 -7.48
N TYR A 332 30.37 1.92 -6.50
CA TYR A 332 31.58 2.30 -5.78
C TYR A 332 31.78 1.45 -4.53
N LYS A 333 33.01 0.97 -4.31
CA LYS A 333 33.43 0.29 -3.09
C LYS A 333 34.87 0.69 -2.75
N PHE A 334 35.25 0.55 -1.48
CA PHE A 334 36.67 0.53 -1.18
C PHE A 334 37.31 -0.72 -1.73
N ARG A 335 38.52 -0.59 -2.27
CA ARG A 335 39.28 -1.72 -2.75
C ARG A 335 39.68 -2.64 -1.59
N SER A 336 39.17 -3.84 -1.58
CA SER A 336 39.42 -4.86 -0.56
C SER A 336 40.26 -6.04 -1.08
N MET A 337 40.61 -6.03 -2.36
CA MET A 337 41.41 -7.06 -3.06
C MET A 337 42.58 -6.42 -3.81
N ALA A 338 43.61 -7.20 -4.07
CA ALA A 338 44.69 -6.81 -4.95
C ALA A 338 44.19 -6.52 -6.36
N MET A 339 44.93 -5.70 -7.14
CA MET A 339 44.56 -5.40 -8.52
C MET A 339 44.52 -6.68 -9.34
N GLN A 340 43.46 -6.83 -10.13
CA GLN A 340 43.22 -7.97 -11.00
C GLN A 340 43.26 -7.54 -12.47
N THR A 341 43.64 -8.48 -13.34
CA THR A 341 43.46 -8.30 -14.79
C THR A 341 41.96 -8.41 -15.12
N ALA A 342 41.54 -7.79 -16.25
CA ALA A 342 40.16 -7.84 -16.70
C ALA A 342 39.65 -9.27 -16.97
N ALA A 343 40.56 -10.21 -17.25
CA ALA A 343 40.25 -11.62 -17.43
C ALA A 343 39.95 -12.34 -16.07
N GLU A 344 40.66 -11.96 -15.01
CA GLU A 344 40.44 -12.51 -13.68
C GLU A 344 39.18 -11.95 -13.01
N GLU A 345 38.81 -10.72 -13.33
CA GLU A 345 37.57 -10.10 -12.86
C GLU A 345 36.30 -10.80 -13.39
N LYS A 346 36.40 -11.37 -14.59
CA LYS A 346 35.32 -12.18 -15.21
C LYS A 346 35.16 -13.59 -14.62
N LYS A 347 36.15 -14.09 -13.88
CA LYS A 347 36.17 -15.46 -13.32
C LYS A 347 35.31 -15.64 -12.06
N GLY A 348 34.00 -15.49 -12.18
CA GLY A 348 33.07 -16.02 -11.19
C GLY A 348 32.82 -15.16 -9.94
N TRP A 349 32.16 -15.76 -8.99
CA TRP A 349 31.82 -15.18 -7.69
C TRP A 349 33.03 -15.27 -6.74
N THR A 350 33.14 -14.30 -5.80
CA THR A 350 34.12 -14.38 -4.74
C THR A 350 33.81 -15.57 -3.83
N VAL A 351 34.78 -16.45 -3.62
CA VAL A 351 34.66 -17.63 -2.74
C VAL A 351 35.08 -17.30 -1.30
N ARG A 352 34.69 -18.15 -0.38
CA ARG A 352 35.09 -18.01 1.03
C ARG A 352 36.61 -18.20 1.14
N ASN A 353 37.29 -17.30 1.87
CA ASN A 353 38.75 -17.24 2.01
C ASN A 353 39.50 -17.02 0.67
N ASP A 354 38.96 -16.16 -0.19
CA ASP A 354 39.62 -15.78 -1.45
C ASP A 354 41.03 -15.20 -1.20
N PRO A 355 42.10 -15.78 -1.76
CA PRO A 355 43.49 -15.37 -1.49
C PRO A 355 43.83 -13.96 -1.97
N ARG A 356 42.98 -13.39 -2.83
CA ARG A 356 43.16 -12.04 -3.37
C ARG A 356 42.79 -10.93 -2.38
N VAL A 357 42.12 -11.28 -1.26
CA VAL A 357 41.69 -10.31 -0.24
C VAL A 357 42.88 -9.86 0.56
N THR A 358 43.13 -8.51 0.61
CA THR A 358 44.17 -7.92 1.43
C THR A 358 43.87 -8.00 2.94
N GLY A 359 44.85 -7.94 3.80
CA GLY A 359 44.63 -7.95 5.26
C GLY A 359 43.66 -6.88 5.72
N ILE A 360 43.82 -5.64 5.24
CA ILE A 360 42.88 -4.53 5.48
C ILE A 360 41.50 -4.82 4.82
N GLY A 361 41.52 -5.35 3.60
CA GLY A 361 40.29 -5.75 2.89
C GLY A 361 39.45 -6.74 3.66
N LYS A 362 40.08 -7.67 4.41
CA LYS A 362 39.34 -8.63 5.25
C LYS A 362 38.58 -7.93 6.37
N VAL A 363 39.13 -6.91 7.00
CA VAL A 363 38.49 -6.11 8.04
C VAL A 363 37.34 -5.30 7.43
N LEU A 364 37.60 -4.57 6.34
CA LEU A 364 36.59 -3.75 5.65
C LEU A 364 35.36 -4.56 5.23
N ARG A 365 35.57 -5.76 4.67
CA ARG A 365 34.48 -6.66 4.26
C ARG A 365 33.71 -7.23 5.44
N ARG A 366 34.39 -7.62 6.52
CA ARG A 366 33.75 -8.12 7.74
C ARG A 366 32.86 -7.10 8.40
N THR A 367 33.23 -5.82 8.35
CA THR A 367 32.50 -4.69 8.91
C THR A 367 31.57 -4.03 7.92
N SER A 368 31.55 -4.47 6.64
CA SER A 368 30.83 -3.84 5.52
C SER A 368 31.22 -2.36 5.28
N ILE A 369 32.35 -1.90 5.80
CA ILE A 369 32.88 -0.55 5.57
C ILE A 369 33.26 -0.38 4.08
N ASP A 370 33.64 -1.46 3.40
CA ASP A 370 33.92 -1.44 1.96
C ASP A 370 32.74 -0.98 1.11
N GLU A 371 31.50 -1.05 1.61
CA GLU A 371 30.29 -0.65 0.91
C GLU A 371 29.90 0.83 1.16
N LEU A 372 30.53 1.56 2.11
CA LEU A 372 30.20 2.96 2.41
C LEU A 372 30.29 3.92 1.21
N PRO A 373 31.23 3.77 0.24
CA PRO A 373 31.25 4.63 -0.94
C PRO A 373 30.00 4.55 -1.82
N GLN A 374 29.15 3.52 -1.64
CA GLN A 374 27.86 3.45 -2.34
C GLN A 374 26.90 4.57 -1.91
N LEU A 375 27.09 5.22 -0.77
CA LEU A 375 26.34 6.42 -0.39
C LEU A 375 26.46 7.54 -1.45
N PHE A 376 27.57 7.64 -2.14
CA PHE A 376 27.71 8.56 -3.28
C PHE A 376 26.91 8.10 -4.51
N ASN A 377 26.76 6.79 -4.76
CA ASN A 377 25.86 6.30 -5.79
C ASN A 377 24.38 6.62 -5.45
N ILE A 378 24.02 6.57 -4.16
CA ILE A 378 22.67 6.93 -3.71
C ILE A 378 22.44 8.42 -3.93
N LEU A 379 23.38 9.27 -3.53
CA LEU A 379 23.28 10.71 -3.70
C LEU A 379 23.18 11.09 -5.20
N LYS A 380 23.95 10.42 -6.05
CA LYS A 380 23.90 10.59 -7.52
C LYS A 380 22.58 10.12 -8.13
N GLY A 381 21.91 9.12 -7.53
CA GLY A 381 20.65 8.58 -7.99
C GLY A 381 20.73 7.25 -8.73
N ASP A 382 21.91 6.64 -8.81
CA ASP A 382 22.11 5.32 -9.38
C ASP A 382 21.54 4.23 -8.45
N MET A 383 21.57 4.47 -7.13
CA MET A 383 21.13 3.57 -6.07
C MET A 383 20.15 4.24 -5.12
N SER A 384 19.60 3.46 -4.21
CA SER A 384 18.75 3.83 -3.09
C SER A 384 19.33 3.29 -1.77
N LEU A 385 18.92 3.84 -0.63
CA LEU A 385 19.24 3.26 0.68
C LEU A 385 18.69 1.85 0.81
N VAL A 386 17.42 1.66 0.42
CA VAL A 386 16.72 0.37 0.47
C VAL A 386 16.22 -0.02 -0.92
N GLY A 387 16.54 -1.23 -1.33
CA GLY A 387 16.13 -1.79 -2.61
C GLY A 387 16.73 -3.18 -2.87
N PRO A 388 16.40 -3.82 -3.99
CA PRO A 388 17.02 -5.08 -4.41
C PRO A 388 18.53 -4.93 -4.60
N ARG A 389 19.29 -5.96 -4.23
CA ARG A 389 20.75 -5.93 -4.44
C ARG A 389 21.10 -5.93 -5.93
N PRO A 390 21.99 -5.03 -6.42
CA PRO A 390 22.38 -4.99 -7.83
C PRO A 390 23.30 -6.15 -8.20
N GLU A 391 23.09 -6.74 -9.37
CA GLU A 391 23.91 -7.83 -9.91
C GLU A 391 24.75 -7.38 -11.11
N ARG A 392 25.82 -8.16 -11.43
CA ARG A 392 26.66 -7.92 -12.61
C ARG A 392 25.87 -8.26 -13.89
N PRO A 393 26.11 -7.57 -15.03
CA PRO A 393 25.40 -7.84 -16.27
C PRO A 393 25.43 -9.32 -16.70
N GLN A 394 26.58 -9.98 -16.60
CA GLN A 394 26.74 -11.41 -16.94
C GLN A 394 25.84 -12.35 -16.12
N PHE A 395 25.53 -12.01 -14.87
CA PHE A 395 24.65 -12.81 -14.04
C PHE A 395 23.19 -12.49 -14.31
N VAL A 396 22.88 -11.23 -14.66
CA VAL A 396 21.51 -10.83 -15.05
C VAL A 396 21.09 -11.62 -16.29
N GLU A 397 21.94 -11.71 -17.31
CA GLU A 397 21.67 -12.49 -18.53
C GLU A 397 21.37 -13.96 -18.23
N LYS A 398 22.15 -14.57 -17.34
CA LYS A 398 21.92 -15.95 -16.92
C LYS A 398 20.61 -16.11 -16.13
N PHE A 399 20.39 -15.25 -15.12
CA PHE A 399 19.29 -15.41 -14.18
C PHE A 399 17.93 -15.05 -14.77
N LYS A 400 17.87 -14.19 -15.79
CA LYS A 400 16.61 -13.86 -16.46
C LYS A 400 15.97 -15.08 -17.13
N GLU A 401 16.80 -16.03 -17.63
CA GLU A 401 16.32 -17.24 -18.27
C GLU A 401 15.98 -18.36 -17.23
N GLU A 402 16.73 -18.42 -16.12
CA GLU A 402 16.56 -19.46 -15.10
C GLU A 402 15.44 -19.16 -14.07
N ILE A 403 15.17 -17.87 -13.80
CA ILE A 403 14.28 -17.49 -12.71
C ILE A 403 13.10 -16.67 -13.24
N PRO A 404 11.89 -17.21 -13.16
CA PRO A 404 10.70 -16.46 -13.54
C PRO A 404 10.60 -15.14 -12.80
N ARG A 405 10.24 -14.07 -13.50
CA ARG A 405 10.06 -12.73 -12.95
C ARG A 405 11.34 -12.05 -12.41
N TYR A 406 12.52 -12.59 -12.71
CA TYR A 406 13.79 -12.01 -12.25
C TYR A 406 13.92 -10.51 -12.61
N MET A 407 13.54 -10.14 -13.84
CA MET A 407 13.67 -8.77 -14.36
C MET A 407 12.83 -7.72 -13.62
N VAL A 408 11.84 -8.17 -12.83
CA VAL A 408 11.00 -7.26 -12.02
C VAL A 408 11.82 -6.44 -11.04
N LYS A 409 12.92 -6.99 -10.53
CA LYS A 409 13.79 -6.29 -9.59
C LYS A 409 14.39 -4.98 -10.15
N HIS A 410 14.46 -4.85 -11.47
CA HIS A 410 14.98 -3.66 -12.15
C HIS A 410 13.91 -2.57 -12.38
N GLN A 411 12.68 -2.76 -11.91
CA GLN A 411 11.63 -1.72 -11.92
C GLN A 411 11.83 -0.66 -10.83
N VAL A 412 12.73 -0.90 -9.88
CA VAL A 412 13.11 0.04 -8.82
C VAL A 412 14.62 0.20 -8.75
N ARG A 413 15.10 1.28 -8.10
CA ARG A 413 16.53 1.47 -7.89
C ARG A 413 17.09 0.36 -7.00
N PRO A 414 18.29 -0.16 -7.30
CA PRO A 414 18.97 -1.10 -6.43
C PRO A 414 19.34 -0.43 -5.10
N GLY A 415 19.35 -1.21 -4.03
CA GLY A 415 19.60 -0.71 -2.69
C GLY A 415 21.00 -1.04 -2.13
N LEU A 416 21.46 -0.20 -1.20
CA LEU A 416 22.59 -0.50 -0.31
C LEU A 416 22.21 -1.66 0.63
N THR A 417 20.99 -1.61 1.17
CA THR A 417 20.34 -2.73 1.87
C THR A 417 19.01 -3.09 1.22
N GLY A 418 18.39 -4.20 1.63
CA GLY A 418 17.12 -4.65 1.09
C GLY A 418 16.43 -5.69 1.95
N TRP A 419 15.17 -5.99 1.63
CA TRP A 419 14.35 -6.93 2.38
C TRP A 419 14.97 -8.35 2.42
N ALA A 420 15.51 -8.83 1.30
CA ALA A 420 16.24 -10.10 1.26
C ALA A 420 17.45 -10.09 2.19
N GLN A 421 18.25 -9.02 2.15
CA GLN A 421 19.45 -8.87 2.97
C GLN A 421 19.13 -8.77 4.47
N GLY A 422 18.07 -8.02 4.84
CA GLY A 422 17.58 -7.91 6.22
C GLY A 422 17.10 -9.24 6.81
N ASN A 423 16.60 -10.15 5.96
CA ASN A 423 16.17 -11.49 6.36
C ASN A 423 17.29 -12.57 6.22
N GLY A 424 18.55 -12.14 6.07
CA GLY A 424 19.70 -13.05 6.06
C GLY A 424 20.01 -13.71 4.70
N PHE A 425 19.26 -13.37 3.64
CA PHE A 425 19.53 -13.88 2.28
C PHE A 425 20.63 -13.09 1.60
N ARG A 426 21.91 -13.39 1.95
CA ARG A 426 23.12 -12.77 1.39
C ARG A 426 24.01 -13.85 0.75
N GLY A 427 24.89 -13.45 -0.15
CA GLY A 427 25.96 -14.32 -0.70
C GLY A 427 25.46 -15.65 -1.26
N GLY A 428 25.83 -16.76 -0.65
CA GLY A 428 25.52 -18.14 -1.07
C GLY A 428 24.09 -18.62 -0.79
N SER A 429 23.18 -17.78 -0.36
CA SER A 429 21.78 -18.18 -0.14
C SER A 429 21.06 -18.52 -1.45
N PRO A 430 19.99 -19.37 -1.40
CA PRO A 430 19.24 -19.75 -2.60
C PRO A 430 18.70 -18.52 -3.35
N LEU A 431 19.13 -18.34 -4.60
CA LEU A 431 18.84 -17.17 -5.41
C LEU A 431 17.32 -16.96 -5.61
N LYS A 432 16.57 -18.06 -5.82
CA LYS A 432 15.11 -18.01 -6.01
C LYS A 432 14.41 -17.35 -4.83
N LYS A 433 14.76 -17.74 -3.58
CA LYS A 433 14.21 -17.12 -2.37
C LYS A 433 14.58 -15.65 -2.26
N ARG A 434 15.83 -15.29 -2.59
CA ARG A 434 16.26 -13.87 -2.59
C ARG A 434 15.40 -13.03 -3.53
N ILE A 435 15.13 -13.52 -4.74
CA ILE A 435 14.27 -12.84 -5.72
C ILE A 435 12.82 -12.73 -5.22
N GLU A 436 12.27 -13.75 -4.58
CA GLU A 436 10.93 -13.70 -3.97
C GLU A 436 10.83 -12.56 -2.93
N TYR A 437 11.84 -12.38 -2.07
CA TYR A 437 11.90 -11.30 -1.11
C TYR A 437 12.07 -9.92 -1.78
N ASP A 438 12.88 -9.83 -2.83
CA ASP A 438 13.06 -8.60 -3.60
C ASP A 438 11.74 -8.19 -4.30
N ILE A 439 11.01 -9.14 -4.89
CA ILE A 439 9.69 -8.89 -5.50
C ILE A 439 8.68 -8.48 -4.43
N TYR A 440 8.67 -9.15 -3.28
CA TYR A 440 7.78 -8.78 -2.17
C TYR A 440 7.99 -7.33 -1.74
N TYR A 441 9.25 -6.89 -1.63
CA TYR A 441 9.59 -5.49 -1.33
C TYR A 441 9.01 -4.54 -2.39
N ILE A 442 9.20 -4.83 -3.66
CA ILE A 442 8.77 -4.01 -4.79
C ILE A 442 7.24 -3.84 -4.79
N GLU A 443 6.50 -4.92 -4.56
CA GLU A 443 5.03 -4.95 -4.59
C GLU A 443 4.38 -4.38 -3.32
N ASN A 444 5.09 -4.30 -2.21
CA ASN A 444 4.56 -3.87 -0.91
C ASN A 444 5.28 -2.66 -0.32
N TRP A 445 5.99 -1.91 -1.14
CA TRP A 445 6.74 -0.75 -0.66
C TRP A 445 5.85 0.27 0.07
N THR A 446 6.34 0.73 1.19
CA THR A 446 5.85 1.88 1.96
C THR A 446 7.03 2.55 2.66
N ILE A 447 6.89 3.83 3.05
CA ILE A 447 7.91 4.55 3.85
C ILE A 447 8.25 3.78 5.13
N GLY A 448 7.22 3.30 5.86
CA GLY A 448 7.41 2.50 7.08
C GLY A 448 8.14 1.18 6.82
N PHE A 449 8.01 0.60 5.63
CA PHE A 449 8.73 -0.61 5.27
C PHE A 449 10.22 -0.34 5.03
N ASP A 450 10.57 0.78 4.40
CA ASP A 450 11.97 1.21 4.27
C ASP A 450 12.62 1.44 5.63
N ILE A 451 11.95 2.20 6.52
CA ILE A 451 12.45 2.44 7.88
C ILE A 451 12.64 1.11 8.62
N LYS A 452 11.69 0.18 8.52
CA LYS A 452 11.82 -1.17 9.11
C LYS A 452 13.06 -1.89 8.60
N ILE A 453 13.32 -1.88 7.29
CA ILE A 453 14.48 -2.56 6.68
C ILE A 453 15.79 -1.92 7.14
N ILE A 454 15.86 -0.59 7.20
CA ILE A 454 17.04 0.13 7.69
C ILE A 454 17.34 -0.27 9.14
N LEU A 455 16.33 -0.24 10.03
CA LEU A 455 16.46 -0.66 11.42
C LEU A 455 16.91 -2.12 11.53
N MET A 456 16.27 -3.02 10.79
CA MET A 456 16.66 -4.44 10.76
C MET A 456 18.12 -4.61 10.32
N THR A 457 18.56 -3.89 9.28
CA THR A 457 19.93 -3.98 8.78
C THR A 457 20.92 -3.50 9.83
N PHE A 458 20.59 -2.43 10.54
CA PHE A 458 21.43 -1.92 11.64
C PHE A 458 21.59 -2.95 12.76
N PHE A 459 20.47 -3.51 13.25
CA PHE A 459 20.51 -4.51 14.32
C PHE A 459 21.11 -5.86 13.88
N THR A 460 20.78 -6.35 12.68
CA THR A 460 21.34 -7.61 12.18
C THR A 460 22.80 -7.48 11.74
N GLY A 461 23.25 -6.30 11.33
CA GLY A 461 24.65 -6.02 11.02
C GLY A 461 25.58 -6.21 12.20
N PHE A 462 25.11 -5.93 13.42
CA PHE A 462 25.88 -6.12 14.67
C PHE A 462 25.86 -7.57 15.19
N ILE A 463 24.87 -8.39 14.81
CA ILE A 463 24.61 -9.71 15.42
C ILE A 463 24.95 -10.86 14.47
N ASN A 464 25.14 -10.64 13.19
CA ASN A 464 25.23 -11.71 12.20
C ASN A 464 26.62 -12.37 12.13
N LYS A 465 26.68 -13.63 12.56
CA LYS A 465 27.83 -14.57 12.40
C LYS A 465 28.10 -14.97 10.93
N ASN A 466 27.29 -14.56 9.97
CA ASN A 466 27.37 -14.94 8.54
C ASN A 466 27.88 -13.82 7.63
N ALA A 467 28.49 -12.75 8.16
CA ALA A 467 29.33 -11.86 7.37
C ALA A 467 30.65 -12.61 7.08
N TYR A 468 30.97 -12.80 5.79
CA TYR A 468 32.13 -13.53 5.27
C TYR A 468 33.47 -13.13 5.88
#